data_ca4355955fba3a054304babe3e456d3d
#
_entry.id   ca4355955fba3a054304babe3e456d3d
#
_cell.length_a   1.000
_cell.length_b   1.000
_cell.length_c   1.000
_cell.angle_alpha   90.00
_cell.angle_beta   90.00
_cell.angle_gamma   90.00
#
_symmetry.space_group_name_H-M   'P 1'
#
loop_
_entity.id
_entity.type
_entity.pdbx_description
1 polymer ?
#
loop_
_entity_poly.entity_id
_entity_poly.type
_entity_poly.pdbx_seq_one_letter_code
_entity_poly.pdbx_strand_id
1 'polypeptide(L)'
;MAVKRILLGITGGIAAYKSAELVRLLKKAGHEVRVVMTSGAEAFVTPLTFQALSGEPVRTSLLDPEAESGMGHIELAKWADQVVVAPASADFLARLAQGMADDLLTTLCCATEAPIAVAPAMNQAMWSNHRTQRNLRLLQEDPQISLWGPDQGEQACGDTGPGRMLEPLVLAGLVADTGTSGLLAGKRVVITAGPTREPIDPVRYISNHSSGRMGYALAEAARDAGARVVLVSGPVSLPAPAGVDMRPVVTADDMLAQASAAVDEGCDLFVATAAVADYRPETCAGDKIKKSSEQMALPLVRNPDTLATIAARDDAPFTVGFAAETSDVARYAVDKMQRKKLRMIVANDVSVPGLGFNSENNAVTVFWPDGQTAIGPDSKQRIAERLVALISEHLNADPA
;
A
#
# COMPACT_ATOMS: atom_id res chain seq x y z
N MET A 1 -4.27 -4.43 7.76
CA MET A 1 -2.98 -5.04 7.32
C MET A 1 -3.19 -6.52 7.18
N ALA A 2 -2.66 -7.12 6.10
CA ALA A 2 -2.66 -8.59 6.00
C ALA A 2 -1.82 -9.17 7.15
N VAL A 3 -2.30 -10.23 7.79
CA VAL A 3 -1.52 -10.97 8.78
C VAL A 3 -0.37 -11.65 8.05
N LYS A 4 0.87 -11.37 8.48
CA LYS A 4 2.08 -11.97 7.92
C LYS A 4 2.74 -12.89 8.94
N ARG A 5 3.42 -13.91 8.46
CA ARG A 5 4.31 -14.77 9.21
C ARG A 5 5.72 -14.20 9.12
N ILE A 6 6.17 -13.57 10.20
CA ILE A 6 7.45 -12.85 10.26
C ILE A 6 8.50 -13.71 10.94
N LEU A 7 9.60 -13.97 10.25
CA LEU A 7 10.80 -14.52 10.84
C LEU A 7 11.74 -13.40 11.26
N LEU A 8 11.85 -13.15 12.56
CA LEU A 8 12.70 -12.12 13.09
C LEU A 8 14.06 -12.67 13.49
N GLY A 9 15.10 -12.28 12.75
CA GLY A 9 16.50 -12.57 13.08
C GLY A 9 17.07 -11.49 13.99
N ILE A 10 17.75 -11.88 15.05
CA ILE A 10 18.40 -10.96 15.98
C ILE A 10 19.89 -11.28 16.05
N THR A 11 20.72 -10.28 15.73
CA THR A 11 22.18 -10.44 15.77
C THR A 11 22.82 -9.69 16.95
N GLY A 12 24.10 -9.93 17.20
CA GLY A 12 24.83 -9.37 18.33
C GLY A 12 25.00 -7.85 18.23
N GLY A 13 24.58 -7.14 19.28
CA GLY A 13 24.74 -5.71 19.44
C GLY A 13 23.80 -5.16 20.50
N ILE A 14 24.16 -3.99 21.06
CA ILE A 14 23.34 -3.36 22.11
C ILE A 14 21.90 -3.11 21.66
N ALA A 15 21.67 -2.85 20.37
CA ALA A 15 20.33 -2.58 19.83
C ALA A 15 19.38 -3.81 19.88
N ALA A 16 19.88 -5.01 20.24
CA ALA A 16 19.06 -6.22 20.40
C ALA A 16 17.92 -6.05 21.41
N TYR A 17 18.06 -5.20 22.42
CA TYR A 17 16.97 -4.90 23.37
C TYR A 17 15.74 -4.27 22.69
N LYS A 18 15.95 -3.46 21.64
CA LYS A 18 14.88 -2.84 20.89
C LYS A 18 14.00 -3.85 20.14
N SER A 19 14.55 -5.01 19.79
CA SER A 19 13.83 -6.05 19.10
C SER A 19 12.72 -6.68 19.96
N ALA A 20 12.83 -6.59 21.29
CA ALA A 20 11.76 -6.99 22.20
C ALA A 20 10.50 -6.14 22.00
N GLU A 21 10.66 -4.81 21.85
CA GLU A 21 9.56 -3.91 21.53
C GLU A 21 9.04 -4.14 20.11
N LEU A 22 9.92 -4.43 19.14
CA LEU A 22 9.50 -4.77 17.77
C LEU A 22 8.61 -6.01 17.76
N VAL A 23 8.97 -7.10 18.46
CA VAL A 23 8.12 -8.28 18.60
C VAL A 23 6.74 -7.91 19.16
N ARG A 24 6.70 -7.10 20.22
CA ARG A 24 5.45 -6.66 20.85
C ARG A 24 4.57 -5.88 19.86
N LEU A 25 5.15 -4.97 19.07
CA LEU A 25 4.43 -4.18 18.08
C LEU A 25 3.89 -5.05 16.93
N LEU A 26 4.69 -5.98 16.41
CA LEU A 26 4.28 -6.92 15.36
C LEU A 26 3.14 -7.84 15.82
N LYS A 27 3.23 -8.40 17.03
CA LYS A 27 2.16 -9.21 17.65
C LYS A 27 0.89 -8.40 17.85
N LYS A 28 1.01 -7.14 18.33
CA LYS A 28 -0.14 -6.23 18.48
C LYS A 28 -0.81 -5.90 17.16
N ALA A 29 -0.05 -5.84 16.07
CA ALA A 29 -0.57 -5.67 14.71
C ALA A 29 -1.22 -6.95 14.13
N GLY A 30 -1.19 -8.07 14.87
CA GLY A 30 -1.81 -9.34 14.50
C GLY A 30 -0.90 -10.28 13.70
N HIS A 31 0.40 -9.96 13.54
CA HIS A 31 1.34 -10.83 12.84
C HIS A 31 1.72 -12.06 13.69
N GLU A 32 2.03 -13.16 13.01
CA GLU A 32 2.72 -14.30 13.62
C GLU A 32 4.22 -14.03 13.59
N VAL A 33 4.89 -14.15 14.75
CA VAL A 33 6.32 -13.81 14.86
C VAL A 33 7.06 -15.01 15.44
N ARG A 34 8.06 -15.52 14.71
CA ARG A 34 9.05 -16.48 15.19
C ARG A 34 10.41 -15.81 15.24
N VAL A 35 11.18 -16.14 16.27
CA VAL A 35 12.46 -15.47 16.54
C VAL A 35 13.61 -16.44 16.40
N VAL A 36 14.65 -16.00 15.70
CA VAL A 36 15.95 -16.67 15.57
C VAL A 36 17.03 -15.74 16.11
N MET A 37 17.88 -16.24 16.96
CA MET A 37 18.98 -15.47 17.55
C MET A 37 20.33 -16.07 17.18
N THR A 38 21.28 -15.21 16.83
CA THR A 38 22.68 -15.64 16.74
C THR A 38 23.29 -15.74 18.15
N SER A 39 24.38 -16.52 18.31
CA SER A 39 25.11 -16.60 19.58
C SER A 39 25.56 -15.23 20.09
N GLY A 40 25.89 -14.31 19.19
CA GLY A 40 26.20 -12.92 19.55
C GLY A 40 25.00 -12.17 20.14
N ALA A 41 23.78 -12.47 19.73
CA ALA A 41 22.57 -11.84 20.28
C ALA A 41 22.28 -12.30 21.71
N GLU A 42 22.52 -13.57 22.00
CA GLU A 42 22.29 -14.17 23.33
C GLU A 42 23.14 -13.52 24.43
N ALA A 43 24.27 -12.93 24.07
CA ALA A 43 25.10 -12.16 25.01
C ALA A 43 24.47 -10.83 25.45
N PHE A 44 23.49 -10.30 24.71
CA PHE A 44 22.81 -9.02 25.01
C PHE A 44 21.40 -9.21 25.56
N VAL A 45 20.65 -10.18 25.06
CA VAL A 45 19.28 -10.49 25.48
C VAL A 45 19.06 -12.01 25.46
N THR A 46 18.38 -12.54 26.47
CA THR A 46 18.17 -13.98 26.55
C THR A 46 17.03 -14.45 25.61
N PRO A 47 17.09 -15.68 25.07
CA PRO A 47 16.01 -16.28 24.30
C PRO A 47 14.66 -16.29 25.03
N LEU A 48 14.66 -16.45 26.36
CA LEU A 48 13.47 -16.45 27.19
C LEU A 48 12.66 -15.15 27.06
N THR A 49 13.33 -14.01 26.90
CA THR A 49 12.66 -12.71 26.69
C THR A 49 11.78 -12.76 25.43
N PHE A 50 12.31 -13.23 24.34
CA PHE A 50 11.60 -13.31 23.07
C PHE A 50 10.55 -14.42 23.02
N GLN A 51 10.80 -15.54 23.68
CA GLN A 51 9.81 -16.59 23.83
C GLN A 51 8.57 -16.09 24.59
N ALA A 52 8.77 -15.35 25.68
CA ALA A 52 7.66 -14.76 26.44
C ALA A 52 6.85 -13.73 25.64
N LEU A 53 7.50 -12.97 24.75
CA LEU A 53 6.85 -11.92 23.94
C LEU A 53 6.19 -12.46 22.67
N SER A 54 6.80 -13.41 21.98
CA SER A 54 6.26 -14.01 20.76
C SER A 54 5.21 -15.08 21.03
N GLY A 55 5.33 -15.80 22.16
CA GLY A 55 4.55 -16.98 22.49
C GLY A 55 5.08 -18.25 21.78
N GLU A 56 6.22 -18.15 21.09
CA GLU A 56 6.81 -19.24 20.28
C GLU A 56 8.23 -19.55 20.76
N PRO A 57 8.71 -20.80 20.62
CA PRO A 57 10.08 -21.16 20.94
C PRO A 57 11.09 -20.34 20.10
N VAL A 58 12.14 -19.87 20.76
CA VAL A 58 13.24 -19.15 20.09
C VAL A 58 14.28 -20.15 19.61
N ARG A 59 14.70 -20.02 18.36
CA ARG A 59 15.71 -20.89 17.75
C ARG A 59 17.08 -20.22 17.77
N THR A 60 18.09 -20.94 18.22
CA THR A 60 19.46 -20.40 18.38
C THR A 60 20.54 -21.27 17.72
N SER A 61 20.22 -22.50 17.38
CA SER A 61 21.19 -23.46 16.81
C SER A 61 20.66 -24.07 15.51
N LEU A 62 21.55 -24.23 14.53
CA LEU A 62 21.26 -24.97 13.29
C LEU A 62 21.12 -26.47 13.54
N LEU A 63 21.93 -27.00 14.44
CA LEU A 63 22.02 -28.44 14.75
C LEU A 63 21.34 -28.73 16.10
N ASP A 64 20.06 -28.45 16.20
CA ASP A 64 19.23 -28.77 17.36
C ASP A 64 18.30 -29.96 17.03
N PRO A 65 18.57 -31.19 17.56
CA PRO A 65 17.78 -32.37 17.22
C PRO A 65 16.32 -32.30 17.66
N GLU A 66 15.99 -31.60 18.76
CA GLU A 66 14.62 -31.45 19.24
C GLU A 66 13.86 -30.51 18.33
N ALA A 67 14.52 -29.47 17.88
CA ALA A 67 13.95 -28.48 16.99
C ALA A 67 13.78 -29.00 15.55
N GLU A 68 14.72 -29.85 15.05
CA GLU A 68 14.60 -30.49 13.72
C GLU A 68 13.46 -31.54 13.68
N SER A 69 13.11 -32.16 14.78
CA SER A 69 11.96 -33.08 14.85
C SER A 69 10.60 -32.39 14.77
N GLY A 70 10.55 -31.08 15.03
CA GLY A 70 9.36 -30.25 14.95
C GLY A 70 9.24 -29.55 13.60
N MET A 71 9.84 -28.35 13.50
CA MET A 71 9.93 -27.61 12.25
C MET A 71 11.40 -27.34 11.94
N GLY A 72 11.95 -28.08 10.99
CA GLY A 72 13.34 -27.96 10.54
C GLY A 72 13.64 -26.59 9.96
N HIS A 73 14.92 -26.24 9.77
CA HIS A 73 15.32 -24.94 9.24
C HIS A 73 14.72 -24.65 7.85
N ILE A 74 14.59 -25.65 6.98
CA ILE A 74 13.96 -25.51 5.65
C ILE A 74 12.46 -25.20 5.79
N GLU A 75 11.75 -25.87 6.71
CA GLU A 75 10.33 -25.59 6.92
C GLU A 75 10.10 -24.18 7.51
N LEU A 76 11.01 -23.75 8.40
CA LEU A 76 10.97 -22.41 8.98
C LEU A 76 11.26 -21.33 7.92
N ALA A 77 12.19 -21.59 6.99
CA ALA A 77 12.45 -20.71 5.86
C ALA A 77 11.24 -20.57 4.92
N LYS A 78 10.54 -21.67 4.64
CA LYS A 78 9.30 -21.68 3.83
C LYS A 78 8.08 -21.13 4.56
N TRP A 79 8.07 -21.19 5.89
CA TRP A 79 6.97 -20.67 6.69
C TRP A 79 6.86 -19.15 6.63
N ALA A 80 7.98 -18.45 6.53
CA ALA A 80 8.02 -16.99 6.59
C ALA A 80 7.45 -16.35 5.31
N ASP A 81 6.57 -15.39 5.48
CA ASP A 81 6.14 -14.47 4.42
C ASP A 81 7.15 -13.31 4.28
N GLN A 82 7.93 -13.05 5.33
CA GLN A 82 8.99 -12.04 5.36
C GLN A 82 10.03 -12.38 6.44
N VAL A 83 11.30 -12.19 6.10
CA VAL A 83 12.42 -12.24 7.05
C VAL A 83 12.81 -10.80 7.40
N VAL A 84 12.92 -10.50 8.70
CA VAL A 84 13.39 -9.20 9.19
C VAL A 84 14.59 -9.45 10.10
N VAL A 85 15.75 -8.88 9.80
CA VAL A 85 16.92 -8.98 10.68
C VAL A 85 17.13 -7.63 11.37
N ALA A 86 16.79 -7.57 12.63
CA ALA A 86 16.86 -6.37 13.45
C ALA A 86 17.28 -6.71 14.90
N PRO A 87 18.46 -6.24 15.35
CA PRO A 87 19.48 -5.54 14.59
C PRO A 87 20.23 -6.44 13.61
N ALA A 88 20.78 -5.87 12.52
CA ALA A 88 21.73 -6.50 11.64
C ALA A 88 23.15 -5.95 11.90
N SER A 89 24.03 -6.77 12.49
CA SER A 89 25.41 -6.39 12.77
C SER A 89 26.27 -6.33 11.52
N ALA A 90 27.42 -5.65 11.58
CA ALA A 90 28.37 -5.61 10.47
C ALA A 90 28.86 -7.01 10.07
N ASP A 91 29.04 -7.92 11.04
CA ASP A 91 29.40 -9.32 10.80
C ASP A 91 28.30 -10.04 10.04
N PHE A 92 27.04 -9.94 10.49
CA PHE A 92 25.91 -10.57 9.80
C PHE A 92 25.76 -10.04 8.36
N LEU A 93 25.85 -8.71 8.15
CA LEU A 93 25.78 -8.12 6.81
C LEU A 93 26.90 -8.62 5.88
N ALA A 94 28.09 -8.82 6.44
CA ALA A 94 29.22 -9.37 5.67
C ALA A 94 28.96 -10.84 5.27
N ARG A 95 28.44 -11.67 6.18
CA ARG A 95 28.09 -13.08 5.92
C ARG A 95 26.99 -13.20 4.89
N LEU A 96 25.91 -12.41 5.05
CA LEU A 96 24.80 -12.40 4.12
C LEU A 96 25.24 -11.98 2.71
N ALA A 97 26.08 -10.92 2.58
CA ALA A 97 26.61 -10.46 1.30
C ALA A 97 27.52 -11.48 0.60
N GLN A 98 28.10 -12.45 1.33
CA GLN A 98 28.95 -13.50 0.77
C GLN A 98 28.20 -14.84 0.60
N GLY A 99 26.88 -14.91 0.94
CA GLY A 99 26.12 -16.14 0.86
C GLY A 99 26.57 -17.21 1.86
N MET A 100 27.11 -16.82 3.01
CA MET A 100 27.50 -17.78 4.05
C MET A 100 26.27 -18.40 4.72
N ALA A 101 26.36 -19.67 5.08
CA ALA A 101 25.29 -20.45 5.71
C ALA A 101 25.85 -21.35 6.81
N ASP A 102 26.65 -20.79 7.71
CA ASP A 102 27.36 -21.49 8.78
C ASP A 102 26.68 -21.36 10.16
N ASP A 103 25.63 -20.55 10.25
CA ASP A 103 24.74 -20.50 11.41
C ASP A 103 23.26 -20.62 10.96
N LEU A 104 22.34 -20.76 11.93
CA LEU A 104 20.92 -20.94 11.63
C LEU A 104 20.34 -19.73 10.86
N LEU A 105 20.65 -18.48 11.25
CA LEU A 105 20.06 -17.30 10.65
C LEU A 105 20.55 -17.09 9.20
N THR A 106 21.83 -17.24 8.93
CA THR A 106 22.41 -17.15 7.58
C THR A 106 21.91 -18.29 6.70
N THR A 107 21.78 -19.51 7.24
CA THR A 107 21.20 -20.65 6.53
C THR A 107 19.74 -20.38 6.14
N LEU A 108 18.93 -19.83 7.05
CA LEU A 108 17.54 -19.44 6.76
C LEU A 108 17.44 -18.38 5.66
N CYS A 109 18.33 -17.37 5.69
CA CYS A 109 18.39 -16.37 4.65
C CYS A 109 18.77 -16.93 3.27
N CYS A 110 19.60 -17.96 3.22
CA CYS A 110 19.93 -18.65 1.96
C CYS A 110 18.82 -19.59 1.47
N ALA A 111 17.96 -20.09 2.38
CA ALA A 111 16.94 -21.08 2.06
C ALA A 111 15.55 -20.49 1.77
N THR A 112 15.31 -19.22 2.13
CA THR A 112 14.01 -18.59 1.99
C THR A 112 13.82 -17.95 0.60
N GLU A 113 12.59 -18.02 0.10
CA GLU A 113 12.14 -17.25 -1.05
C GLU A 113 11.44 -15.92 -0.64
N ALA A 114 11.19 -15.75 0.66
CA ALA A 114 10.55 -14.57 1.20
C ALA A 114 11.49 -13.34 1.15
N PRO A 115 10.96 -12.11 0.99
CA PRO A 115 11.77 -10.91 1.03
C PRO A 115 12.47 -10.76 2.38
N ILE A 116 13.75 -10.33 2.34
CA ILE A 116 14.61 -10.15 3.50
C ILE A 116 14.83 -8.64 3.73
N ALA A 117 14.44 -8.16 4.90
CA ALA A 117 14.75 -6.80 5.33
C ALA A 117 15.85 -6.83 6.40
N VAL A 118 16.86 -5.98 6.23
CA VAL A 118 17.95 -5.86 7.21
C VAL A 118 17.99 -4.46 7.80
N ALA A 119 17.98 -4.36 9.14
CA ALA A 119 18.05 -3.12 9.90
C ALA A 119 19.45 -2.96 10.54
N PRO A 120 20.40 -2.27 9.89
CA PRO A 120 21.77 -2.15 10.38
C PRO A 120 21.85 -1.47 11.74
N ALA A 121 22.75 -2.01 12.60
CA ALA A 121 23.08 -1.42 13.89
C ALA A 121 24.56 -1.64 14.20
N MET A 122 25.33 -0.56 14.22
CA MET A 122 26.77 -0.58 14.50
C MET A 122 27.29 0.82 14.85
N ASN A 123 28.51 0.91 15.33
CA ASN A 123 29.18 2.19 15.54
C ASN A 123 29.35 2.93 14.18
N GLN A 124 29.33 4.26 14.19
CA GLN A 124 29.45 5.11 13.01
C GLN A 124 30.71 4.87 12.20
N ALA A 125 31.84 4.59 12.87
CA ALA A 125 33.10 4.28 12.19
C ALA A 125 33.05 2.92 11.47
N MET A 126 32.35 1.92 12.05
CA MET A 126 32.09 0.64 11.39
C MET A 126 31.16 0.82 10.21
N TRP A 127 30.12 1.66 10.33
CA TRP A 127 29.21 1.97 9.22
C TRP A 127 29.95 2.61 8.06
N SER A 128 30.75 3.64 8.33
CA SER A 128 31.51 4.38 7.30
C SER A 128 32.69 3.60 6.71
N ASN A 129 33.03 2.44 7.29
CA ASN A 129 34.15 1.63 6.81
C ASN A 129 33.88 1.10 5.40
N HIS A 130 34.92 1.21 4.52
CA HIS A 130 34.79 0.81 3.11
C HIS A 130 34.41 -0.66 2.91
N ARG A 131 34.76 -1.56 3.84
CA ARG A 131 34.37 -2.99 3.80
C ARG A 131 32.88 -3.15 4.07
N THR A 132 32.34 -2.44 5.06
CA THR A 132 30.90 -2.42 5.34
C THR A 132 30.14 -1.85 4.16
N GLN A 133 30.58 -0.70 3.62
CA GLN A 133 29.92 -0.06 2.48
C GLN A 133 29.98 -0.91 1.20
N ARG A 134 31.05 -1.71 0.99
CA ARG A 134 31.11 -2.68 -0.10
C ARG A 134 30.06 -3.78 0.07
N ASN A 135 29.95 -4.34 1.26
CA ASN A 135 28.97 -5.40 1.52
C ASN A 135 27.54 -4.88 1.36
N LEU A 136 27.26 -3.65 1.81
CA LEU A 136 25.96 -3.02 1.62
C LEU A 136 25.59 -2.83 0.15
N ARG A 137 26.56 -2.44 -0.71
CA ARG A 137 26.32 -2.35 -2.16
C ARG A 137 25.94 -3.71 -2.76
N LEU A 138 26.65 -4.78 -2.39
CA LEU A 138 26.30 -6.12 -2.86
C LEU A 138 24.90 -6.54 -2.43
N LEU A 139 24.49 -6.22 -1.19
CA LEU A 139 23.15 -6.51 -0.69
C LEU A 139 22.07 -5.68 -1.37
N GLN A 140 22.38 -4.43 -1.76
CA GLN A 140 21.43 -3.56 -2.48
C GLN A 140 21.22 -3.97 -3.95
N GLU A 141 22.14 -4.74 -4.54
CA GLU A 141 22.01 -5.33 -5.87
C GLU A 141 21.09 -6.56 -5.89
N ASP A 142 20.81 -7.15 -4.72
CA ASP A 142 19.93 -8.30 -4.58
C ASP A 142 18.45 -7.83 -4.43
N PRO A 143 17.56 -8.17 -5.39
CA PRO A 143 16.17 -7.74 -5.37
C PRO A 143 15.38 -8.32 -4.19
N GLN A 144 15.86 -9.39 -3.56
CA GLN A 144 15.23 -9.99 -2.39
C GLN A 144 15.54 -9.23 -1.10
N ILE A 145 16.59 -8.38 -1.09
CA ILE A 145 17.09 -7.72 0.12
C ILE A 145 16.71 -6.24 0.15
N SER A 146 16.10 -5.81 1.24
CA SER A 146 15.78 -4.43 1.54
C SER A 146 16.61 -3.91 2.72
N LEU A 147 17.25 -2.75 2.55
CA LEU A 147 18.02 -2.09 3.61
C LEU A 147 17.14 -1.06 4.33
N TRP A 148 16.85 -1.28 5.62
CA TRP A 148 16.03 -0.41 6.44
C TRP A 148 16.87 0.42 7.42
N GLY A 149 17.23 1.62 7.02
CA GLY A 149 18.12 2.50 7.78
C GLY A 149 19.59 2.42 7.33
N PRO A 150 20.56 2.74 8.21
CA PRO A 150 20.41 3.11 9.62
C PRO A 150 19.89 4.54 9.84
N ASP A 151 19.51 4.83 11.08
CA ASP A 151 19.24 6.17 11.57
C ASP A 151 20.54 6.88 12.01
N GLN A 152 20.44 8.20 12.20
CA GLN A 152 21.52 9.05 12.68
C GLN A 152 21.26 9.50 14.13
N GLY A 153 22.33 9.70 14.91
CA GLY A 153 22.22 10.25 16.23
C GLY A 153 23.33 9.80 17.16
N GLU A 154 23.18 10.14 18.44
CA GLU A 154 24.09 9.72 19.49
C GLU A 154 24.04 8.21 19.71
N GLN A 155 25.19 7.58 19.79
CA GLN A 155 25.39 6.14 19.99
C GLN A 155 25.78 5.84 21.45
N ALA A 156 25.65 4.57 21.85
CA ALA A 156 25.94 4.15 23.22
C ALA A 156 27.38 4.44 23.68
N CYS A 157 28.32 4.62 22.76
CA CYS A 157 29.72 5.01 23.02
C CYS A 157 29.95 6.53 23.11
N GLY A 158 28.88 7.34 22.94
CA GLY A 158 28.98 8.82 22.94
C GLY A 158 29.28 9.42 21.54
N ASP A 159 29.58 8.60 20.53
CA ASP A 159 29.76 9.08 19.15
C ASP A 159 28.43 9.52 18.56
N THR A 160 28.46 10.50 17.64
CA THR A 160 27.28 10.94 16.88
C THR A 160 27.50 10.70 15.40
N GLY A 161 26.52 10.05 14.75
CA GLY A 161 26.60 9.76 13.31
C GLY A 161 25.62 8.66 12.88
N PRO A 162 25.71 8.20 11.61
CA PRO A 162 24.91 7.11 11.10
C PRO A 162 25.34 5.77 11.73
N GLY A 163 24.40 4.84 11.91
CA GLY A 163 24.68 3.50 12.41
C GLY A 163 23.69 3.02 13.48
N ARG A 164 22.74 3.86 13.91
CA ARG A 164 21.67 3.46 14.83
C ARG A 164 20.61 2.64 14.10
N MET A 165 20.16 1.55 14.72
CA MET A 165 18.97 0.85 14.25
C MET A 165 17.76 1.78 14.25
N LEU A 166 16.94 1.74 13.21
CA LEU A 166 15.64 2.42 13.20
C LEU A 166 14.83 2.06 14.44
N GLU A 167 13.98 2.97 14.87
CA GLU A 167 13.11 2.73 16.02
C GLU A 167 12.10 1.61 15.73
N PRO A 168 11.74 0.77 16.71
CA PRO A 168 10.85 -0.38 16.54
C PRO A 168 9.51 -0.04 15.89
N LEU A 169 8.97 1.15 16.20
CA LEU A 169 7.71 1.61 15.60
C LEU A 169 7.85 1.86 14.08
N VAL A 170 8.98 2.41 13.64
CA VAL A 170 9.28 2.62 12.21
C VAL A 170 9.43 1.27 11.50
N LEU A 171 10.19 0.33 12.10
CA LEU A 171 10.38 -1.01 11.55
C LEU A 171 9.05 -1.78 11.44
N ALA A 172 8.18 -1.69 12.45
CA ALA A 172 6.85 -2.29 12.40
C ALA A 172 5.98 -1.69 11.29
N GLY A 173 6.09 -0.37 11.04
CA GLY A 173 5.46 0.29 9.89
C GLY A 173 5.96 -0.28 8.56
N LEU A 174 7.27 -0.40 8.38
CA LEU A 174 7.88 -0.96 7.17
C LEU A 174 7.48 -2.42 6.92
N VAL A 175 7.30 -3.25 7.96
CA VAL A 175 6.75 -4.61 7.84
C VAL A 175 5.33 -4.57 7.29
N ALA A 176 4.52 -3.60 7.70
CA ALA A 176 3.16 -3.42 7.20
C ALA A 176 3.14 -3.02 5.71
N ASP A 177 4.12 -2.22 5.27
CA ASP A 177 4.20 -1.65 3.92
C ASP A 177 4.73 -2.64 2.85
N THR A 178 5.48 -3.69 3.24
CA THR A 178 6.13 -4.62 2.29
C THR A 178 5.18 -5.55 1.52
N GLY A 179 3.85 -5.40 1.64
CA GLY A 179 2.84 -6.16 0.88
C GLY A 179 2.57 -5.63 -0.52
N THR A 180 2.81 -4.34 -0.77
CA THR A 180 2.48 -3.65 -2.03
C THR A 180 3.61 -2.79 -2.58
N SER A 181 4.72 -2.66 -1.84
CA SER A 181 5.86 -1.82 -2.23
C SER A 181 6.48 -2.31 -3.54
N GLY A 182 6.49 -1.43 -4.53
CA GLY A 182 7.09 -1.70 -5.84
C GLY A 182 6.19 -2.30 -6.91
N LEU A 183 4.95 -2.73 -6.60
CA LEU A 183 4.01 -3.29 -7.60
C LEU A 183 3.73 -2.32 -8.75
N LEU A 184 3.73 -1.01 -8.47
CA LEU A 184 3.54 0.06 -9.44
C LEU A 184 4.78 0.96 -9.55
N ALA A 185 5.97 0.43 -9.25
CA ALA A 185 7.23 1.19 -9.33
C ALA A 185 7.43 1.75 -10.76
N GLY A 186 7.70 3.05 -10.84
CA GLY A 186 7.88 3.76 -12.11
C GLY A 186 6.60 4.05 -12.89
N LYS A 187 5.45 3.52 -12.48
CA LYS A 187 4.15 3.77 -13.11
C LYS A 187 3.57 5.13 -12.72
N ARG A 188 2.88 5.76 -13.64
CA ARG A 188 2.10 6.97 -13.40
C ARG A 188 0.62 6.64 -13.34
N VAL A 189 -0.01 6.97 -12.22
CA VAL A 189 -1.41 6.64 -11.91
C VAL A 189 -2.22 7.92 -11.76
N VAL A 190 -3.32 8.03 -12.51
CA VAL A 190 -4.28 9.12 -12.37
C VAL A 190 -5.56 8.58 -11.75
N ILE A 191 -6.01 9.19 -10.66
CA ILE A 191 -7.21 8.77 -9.92
C ILE A 191 -8.17 9.96 -9.83
N THR A 192 -9.46 9.74 -10.14
CA THR A 192 -10.50 10.73 -9.84
C THR A 192 -11.22 10.37 -8.56
N ALA A 193 -11.54 11.35 -7.70
CA ALA A 193 -12.18 11.12 -6.41
C ALA A 193 -13.19 12.22 -6.03
N GLY A 194 -14.00 11.94 -5.02
CA GLY A 194 -14.97 12.90 -4.50
C GLY A 194 -16.18 13.12 -5.42
N PRO A 195 -17.14 13.94 -5.00
CA PRO A 195 -18.28 14.34 -5.82
C PRO A 195 -17.95 15.55 -6.68
N THR A 196 -18.67 15.73 -7.80
CA THR A 196 -18.74 17.05 -8.45
C THR A 196 -19.90 17.86 -7.88
N ARG A 197 -19.83 19.18 -8.03
CA ARG A 197 -20.89 20.13 -7.67
C ARG A 197 -21.24 20.96 -8.87
N GLU A 198 -22.46 20.78 -9.36
CA GLU A 198 -22.96 21.49 -10.54
C GLU A 198 -23.79 22.69 -10.07
N PRO A 199 -23.32 23.93 -10.25
CA PRO A 199 -23.95 25.10 -9.67
C PRO A 199 -25.31 25.39 -10.32
N ILE A 200 -26.30 25.64 -9.50
CA ILE A 200 -27.61 26.18 -9.88
C ILE A 200 -27.55 27.73 -9.82
N ASP A 201 -26.96 28.25 -8.75
CA ASP A 201 -26.71 29.66 -8.48
C ASP A 201 -25.50 29.78 -7.51
N PRO A 202 -25.03 30.97 -7.10
CA PRO A 202 -23.89 31.11 -6.20
C PRO A 202 -24.03 30.41 -4.83
N VAL A 203 -25.22 29.90 -4.47
CA VAL A 203 -25.53 29.32 -3.15
C VAL A 203 -25.88 27.86 -3.23
N ARG A 204 -26.46 27.38 -4.32
CA ARG A 204 -27.01 26.02 -4.47
C ARG A 204 -26.37 25.28 -5.63
N TYR A 205 -26.22 23.97 -5.47
CA TYR A 205 -25.67 23.07 -6.48
C TYR A 205 -26.36 21.70 -6.45
N ILE A 206 -26.25 20.94 -7.55
CA ILE A 206 -26.56 19.51 -7.64
C ILE A 206 -25.26 18.74 -7.37
N SER A 207 -25.33 17.67 -6.60
CA SER A 207 -24.18 16.84 -6.28
C SER A 207 -24.59 15.42 -5.90
N ASN A 208 -23.66 14.50 -5.92
CA ASN A 208 -23.81 13.12 -5.47
C ASN A 208 -23.31 12.94 -4.03
N HIS A 209 -23.89 11.97 -3.30
CA HIS A 209 -23.36 11.56 -2.02
C HIS A 209 -22.04 10.80 -2.20
N SER A 210 -20.93 11.46 -1.93
CA SER A 210 -19.61 10.84 -1.93
C SER A 210 -18.71 11.55 -0.92
N SER A 211 -18.02 10.77 -0.09
CA SER A 211 -17.02 11.30 0.83
C SER A 211 -15.60 11.34 0.23
N GLY A 212 -15.38 10.75 -0.95
CA GLY A 212 -14.06 10.63 -1.57
C GLY A 212 -13.13 9.57 -0.96
N ARG A 213 -13.49 8.98 0.18
CA ARG A 213 -12.61 8.08 0.98
C ARG A 213 -11.99 6.94 0.17
N MET A 214 -12.75 6.31 -0.75
CA MET A 214 -12.22 5.19 -1.54
C MET A 214 -11.13 5.64 -2.52
N GLY A 215 -11.34 6.77 -3.21
CA GLY A 215 -10.34 7.32 -4.13
C GLY A 215 -9.07 7.79 -3.41
N TYR A 216 -9.23 8.37 -2.22
CA TYR A 216 -8.09 8.76 -1.38
C TYR A 216 -7.31 7.54 -0.88
N ALA A 217 -7.98 6.50 -0.40
CA ALA A 217 -7.35 5.25 0.00
C ALA A 217 -6.60 4.57 -1.17
N LEU A 218 -7.17 4.60 -2.39
CA LEU A 218 -6.51 4.10 -3.59
C LEU A 218 -5.28 4.93 -3.97
N ALA A 219 -5.35 6.27 -3.79
CA ALA A 219 -4.20 7.14 -4.05
C ALA A 219 -3.04 6.87 -3.09
N GLU A 220 -3.34 6.66 -1.80
CA GLU A 220 -2.35 6.26 -0.80
C GLU A 220 -1.76 4.88 -1.11
N ALA A 221 -2.61 3.87 -1.39
CA ALA A 221 -2.16 2.52 -1.71
C ALA A 221 -1.31 2.47 -3.00
N ALA A 222 -1.68 3.23 -4.05
CA ALA A 222 -0.90 3.31 -5.29
C ALA A 222 0.44 4.00 -5.08
N ARG A 223 0.49 5.08 -4.29
CA ARG A 223 1.74 5.74 -3.88
C ARG A 223 2.65 4.77 -3.12
N ASP A 224 2.10 4.05 -2.14
CA ASP A 224 2.83 3.10 -1.31
C ASP A 224 3.30 1.87 -2.13
N ALA A 225 2.61 1.57 -3.23
CA ALA A 225 3.04 0.61 -4.25
C ALA A 225 4.12 1.17 -5.20
N GLY A 226 4.63 2.40 -4.97
CA GLY A 226 5.72 3.02 -5.72
C GLY A 226 5.31 3.82 -6.96
N ALA A 227 4.01 4.09 -7.16
CA ALA A 227 3.53 4.89 -8.26
C ALA A 227 3.73 6.40 -8.05
N ARG A 228 3.85 7.14 -9.16
CA ARG A 228 3.62 8.59 -9.18
C ARG A 228 2.13 8.85 -9.34
N VAL A 229 1.47 9.36 -8.30
CA VAL A 229 0.02 9.49 -8.27
C VAL A 229 -0.41 10.94 -8.47
N VAL A 230 -1.36 11.15 -9.40
CA VAL A 230 -2.14 12.38 -9.56
C VAL A 230 -3.57 12.09 -9.10
N LEU A 231 -4.07 12.86 -8.12
CA LEU A 231 -5.42 12.73 -7.60
C LEU A 231 -6.26 13.96 -7.98
N VAL A 232 -7.15 13.79 -8.94
CA VAL A 232 -8.12 14.83 -9.36
C VAL A 232 -9.35 14.69 -8.47
N SER A 233 -9.56 15.64 -7.56
CA SER A 233 -10.58 15.50 -6.52
C SER A 233 -11.61 16.62 -6.54
N GLY A 234 -12.88 16.22 -6.59
CA GLY A 234 -14.00 17.09 -6.23
C GLY A 234 -13.98 17.46 -4.74
N PRO A 235 -14.87 18.38 -4.29
CA PRO A 235 -14.83 18.92 -2.94
C PRO A 235 -15.12 17.87 -1.85
N VAL A 236 -14.16 17.61 -0.99
CA VAL A 236 -14.25 16.71 0.17
C VAL A 236 -13.62 17.36 1.41
N SER A 237 -13.89 16.80 2.59
CA SER A 237 -13.30 17.26 3.86
C SER A 237 -12.08 16.42 4.29
N LEU A 238 -11.51 15.63 3.39
CA LEU A 238 -10.34 14.79 3.68
C LEU A 238 -9.06 15.61 3.50
N PRO A 239 -8.04 15.39 4.35
CA PRO A 239 -6.72 15.97 4.13
C PRO A 239 -6.10 15.40 2.84
N ALA A 240 -5.28 16.21 2.17
CA ALA A 240 -4.53 15.75 1.00
C ALA A 240 -3.55 14.66 1.40
N PRO A 241 -3.51 13.52 0.69
CA PRO A 241 -2.54 12.46 0.97
C PRO A 241 -1.11 12.96 0.72
N ALA A 242 -0.22 12.71 1.66
CA ALA A 242 1.19 13.09 1.51
C ALA A 242 1.83 12.39 0.30
N GLY A 243 2.65 13.08 -0.48
CA GLY A 243 3.35 12.51 -1.64
C GLY A 243 2.48 12.25 -2.87
N VAL A 244 1.26 12.79 -2.92
CA VAL A 244 0.32 12.70 -4.05
C VAL A 244 0.16 14.10 -4.67
N ASP A 245 0.20 14.20 -6.00
CA ASP A 245 -0.11 15.43 -6.74
C ASP A 245 -1.63 15.66 -6.74
N MET A 246 -2.08 16.65 -5.96
CA MET A 246 -3.50 16.98 -5.79
C MET A 246 -3.95 18.01 -6.80
N ARG A 247 -5.01 17.71 -7.58
CA ARG A 247 -5.67 18.64 -8.51
C ARG A 247 -7.13 18.83 -8.08
N PRO A 248 -7.44 19.90 -7.33
CA PRO A 248 -8.80 20.16 -6.90
C PRO A 248 -9.66 20.66 -8.07
N VAL A 249 -10.89 20.15 -8.13
CA VAL A 249 -11.90 20.51 -9.12
C VAL A 249 -13.26 20.73 -8.45
N VAL A 250 -14.21 21.33 -9.17
CA VAL A 250 -15.55 21.57 -8.64
C VAL A 250 -16.61 20.88 -9.51
N THR A 251 -16.58 21.08 -10.81
CA THR A 251 -17.60 20.61 -11.75
C THR A 251 -17.16 19.36 -12.52
N ALA A 252 -18.08 18.73 -13.24
CA ALA A 252 -17.79 17.63 -14.15
C ALA A 252 -16.89 18.05 -15.31
N ASP A 253 -17.07 19.28 -15.82
CA ASP A 253 -16.22 19.84 -16.87
C ASP A 253 -14.79 20.05 -16.36
N ASP A 254 -14.61 20.57 -15.11
CA ASP A 254 -13.28 20.69 -14.48
C ASP A 254 -12.62 19.30 -14.28
N MET A 255 -13.43 18.31 -13.84
CA MET A 255 -12.96 16.95 -13.63
C MET A 255 -12.42 16.35 -14.94
N LEU A 256 -13.17 16.48 -16.03
CA LEU A 256 -12.72 16.02 -17.35
C LEU A 256 -11.46 16.75 -17.81
N ALA A 257 -11.41 18.08 -17.67
CA ALA A 257 -10.28 18.88 -18.10
C ALA A 257 -8.99 18.50 -17.35
N GLN A 258 -9.05 18.43 -16.01
CA GLN A 258 -7.89 18.10 -15.19
C GLN A 258 -7.47 16.63 -15.32
N ALA A 259 -8.42 15.70 -15.44
CA ALA A 259 -8.11 14.30 -15.68
C ALA A 259 -7.45 14.10 -17.06
N SER A 260 -7.97 14.74 -18.10
CA SER A 260 -7.38 14.68 -19.45
C SER A 260 -5.97 15.28 -19.47
N ALA A 261 -5.76 16.43 -18.86
CA ALA A 261 -4.43 17.05 -18.76
C ALA A 261 -3.44 16.11 -18.01
N ALA A 262 -3.88 15.47 -16.92
CA ALA A 262 -3.05 14.52 -16.19
C ALA A 262 -2.69 13.29 -17.03
N VAL A 263 -3.60 12.80 -17.86
CA VAL A 263 -3.36 11.69 -18.79
C VAL A 263 -2.42 12.11 -19.92
N ASP A 264 -2.56 13.31 -20.46
CA ASP A 264 -1.68 13.86 -21.52
C ASP A 264 -0.22 14.03 -21.06
N GLU A 265 0.01 14.22 -19.77
CA GLU A 265 1.35 14.24 -19.18
C GLU A 265 2.00 12.84 -19.06
N GLY A 266 1.29 11.80 -19.49
CA GLY A 266 1.65 10.38 -19.40
C GLY A 266 0.87 9.68 -18.27
N CYS A 267 0.24 8.54 -18.58
CA CYS A 267 -0.56 7.76 -17.64
C CYS A 267 -0.52 6.28 -18.02
N ASP A 268 -0.07 5.44 -17.08
CA ASP A 268 -0.12 3.97 -17.27
C ASP A 268 -1.47 3.41 -16.79
N LEU A 269 -2.04 3.97 -15.71
CA LEU A 269 -3.26 3.50 -15.06
C LEU A 269 -4.19 4.68 -14.73
N PHE A 270 -5.42 4.63 -15.22
CA PHE A 270 -6.49 5.56 -14.90
C PHE A 270 -7.58 4.88 -14.06
N VAL A 271 -7.86 5.39 -12.86
CA VAL A 271 -8.87 4.85 -11.96
C VAL A 271 -9.97 5.88 -11.69
N ALA A 272 -11.17 5.62 -12.17
CA ALA A 272 -12.31 6.52 -12.01
C ALA A 272 -13.17 6.14 -10.81
N THR A 273 -12.95 6.80 -9.65
CA THR A 273 -13.76 6.61 -8.44
C THR A 273 -14.64 7.80 -8.08
N ALA A 274 -14.50 8.91 -8.80
CA ALA A 274 -15.30 10.11 -8.56
C ALA A 274 -16.80 9.85 -8.78
N ALA A 275 -17.63 10.44 -7.94
CA ALA A 275 -19.09 10.47 -8.09
C ALA A 275 -19.49 11.71 -8.90
N VAL A 276 -19.22 11.67 -10.20
CA VAL A 276 -19.56 12.73 -11.13
C VAL A 276 -21.07 12.77 -11.32
N ALA A 277 -21.67 13.97 -11.24
CA ALA A 277 -23.08 14.14 -11.53
C ALA A 277 -23.37 13.89 -13.02
N ASP A 278 -24.37 13.09 -13.35
CA ASP A 278 -24.73 12.79 -14.73
C ASP A 278 -25.33 14.00 -15.47
N TYR A 279 -25.91 14.92 -14.72
CA TYR A 279 -26.60 16.10 -15.25
C TYR A 279 -26.18 17.36 -14.49
N ARG A 280 -26.18 18.50 -15.21
CA ARG A 280 -26.01 19.83 -14.66
C ARG A 280 -27.14 20.76 -15.10
N PRO A 281 -27.42 21.87 -14.39
CA PRO A 281 -28.31 22.92 -14.91
C PRO A 281 -27.84 23.41 -16.27
N GLU A 282 -28.77 23.59 -17.21
CA GLU A 282 -28.48 24.15 -18.55
C GLU A 282 -27.87 25.55 -18.44
N THR A 283 -28.33 26.33 -17.47
CA THR A 283 -27.82 27.68 -17.18
C THR A 283 -27.60 27.86 -15.68
N CYS A 284 -26.45 28.41 -15.28
CA CYS A 284 -26.18 28.82 -13.92
C CYS A 284 -26.60 30.29 -13.74
N ALA A 285 -27.48 30.57 -12.75
CA ALA A 285 -27.88 31.94 -12.44
C ALA A 285 -26.73 32.72 -11.80
N GLY A 286 -26.46 33.93 -12.26
CA GLY A 286 -25.41 34.79 -11.70
C GLY A 286 -25.72 35.28 -10.27
N ASP A 287 -27.00 35.36 -9.91
CA ASP A 287 -27.49 35.76 -8.60
C ASP A 287 -28.31 34.65 -7.96
N LYS A 288 -28.41 34.67 -6.62
CA LYS A 288 -29.26 33.75 -5.88
C LYS A 288 -30.72 33.84 -6.35
N ILE A 289 -31.28 32.76 -6.89
CA ILE A 289 -32.66 32.68 -7.34
C ILE A 289 -33.57 32.91 -6.14
N LYS A 290 -34.40 33.97 -6.22
CA LYS A 290 -35.39 34.33 -5.18
C LYS A 290 -36.60 33.41 -5.28
N LYS A 291 -37.22 33.10 -4.14
CA LYS A 291 -38.49 32.35 -4.07
C LYS A 291 -39.59 33.23 -4.71
N SER A 292 -40.07 32.87 -5.89
CA SER A 292 -41.13 33.56 -6.60
C SER A 292 -42.40 32.73 -6.79
N SER A 293 -42.32 31.41 -6.56
CA SER A 293 -43.44 30.48 -6.69
C SER A 293 -43.25 29.27 -5.76
N GLU A 294 -44.30 28.47 -5.59
CA GLU A 294 -44.22 27.21 -4.82
C GLU A 294 -43.41 26.12 -5.51
N GLN A 295 -43.22 26.21 -6.80
CA GLN A 295 -42.47 25.23 -7.62
C GLN A 295 -41.39 25.93 -8.44
N MET A 296 -40.27 25.27 -8.62
CA MET A 296 -39.18 25.70 -9.46
C MET A 296 -38.80 24.54 -10.42
N ALA A 297 -38.79 24.81 -11.71
CA ALA A 297 -38.32 23.91 -12.75
C ALA A 297 -36.86 24.27 -13.11
N LEU A 298 -35.98 23.29 -13.16
CA LEU A 298 -34.61 23.43 -13.63
C LEU A 298 -34.41 22.56 -14.88
N PRO A 299 -34.18 23.14 -16.05
CA PRO A 299 -33.71 22.37 -17.21
C PRO A 299 -32.33 21.82 -16.93
N LEU A 300 -32.17 20.51 -17.19
CA LEU A 300 -30.91 19.81 -16.97
C LEU A 300 -30.35 19.30 -18.30
N VAL A 301 -29.03 19.45 -18.49
CA VAL A 301 -28.28 18.89 -19.63
C VAL A 301 -27.27 17.87 -19.11
N ARG A 302 -26.90 16.92 -19.97
CA ARG A 302 -25.93 15.88 -19.62
C ARG A 302 -24.54 16.46 -19.42
N ASN A 303 -23.86 15.97 -18.40
CA ASN A 303 -22.43 16.16 -18.18
C ASN A 303 -21.58 15.27 -19.09
N PRO A 304 -20.34 15.65 -19.40
CA PRO A 304 -19.41 14.78 -20.10
C PRO A 304 -19.06 13.58 -19.21
N ASP A 305 -18.86 12.43 -19.87
CA ASP A 305 -18.45 11.19 -19.18
C ASP A 305 -16.91 11.07 -19.20
N THR A 306 -16.28 11.52 -18.13
CA THR A 306 -14.81 11.52 -18.00
C THR A 306 -14.20 10.14 -18.25
N LEU A 307 -14.78 9.07 -17.67
CA LEU A 307 -14.27 7.72 -17.83
C LEU A 307 -14.40 7.24 -19.28
N ALA A 308 -15.55 7.44 -19.91
CA ALA A 308 -15.77 7.03 -21.29
C ALA A 308 -14.89 7.83 -22.27
N THR A 309 -14.67 9.13 -22.00
CA THR A 309 -13.82 9.99 -22.83
C THR A 309 -12.37 9.54 -22.79
N ILE A 310 -11.83 9.20 -21.62
CA ILE A 310 -10.44 8.74 -21.48
C ILE A 310 -10.29 7.32 -22.03
N ALA A 311 -11.23 6.42 -21.76
CA ALA A 311 -11.18 5.04 -22.25
C ALA A 311 -11.34 4.90 -23.78
N ALA A 312 -11.90 5.93 -24.45
CA ALA A 312 -12.09 5.95 -25.90
C ALA A 312 -10.88 6.52 -26.68
N ARG A 313 -9.81 6.95 -26.01
CA ARG A 313 -8.60 7.48 -26.65
C ARG A 313 -7.84 6.37 -27.38
N ASP A 314 -7.14 6.70 -28.44
CA ASP A 314 -6.27 5.75 -29.15
C ASP A 314 -5.08 5.32 -28.28
N ASP A 315 -4.60 6.21 -27.41
CA ASP A 315 -3.54 6.03 -26.42
C ASP A 315 -4.10 5.81 -25.01
N ALA A 316 -5.29 5.21 -24.89
CA ALA A 316 -5.95 5.04 -23.60
C ALA A 316 -5.07 4.26 -22.60
N PRO A 317 -4.89 4.76 -21.36
CA PRO A 317 -4.20 4.02 -20.32
C PRO A 317 -5.00 2.77 -19.92
N PHE A 318 -4.42 1.90 -19.08
CA PHE A 318 -5.20 0.85 -18.44
C PHE A 318 -6.31 1.49 -17.60
N THR A 319 -7.58 1.26 -17.99
CA THR A 319 -8.73 1.97 -17.38
C THR A 319 -9.50 1.08 -16.42
N VAL A 320 -9.69 1.60 -15.18
CA VAL A 320 -10.49 0.98 -14.13
C VAL A 320 -11.65 1.89 -13.77
N GLY A 321 -12.88 1.41 -13.93
CA GLY A 321 -14.08 2.13 -13.53
C GLY A 321 -14.63 1.65 -12.19
N PHE A 322 -15.39 2.51 -11.51
CA PHE A 322 -16.20 2.14 -10.36
C PHE A 322 -17.68 2.21 -10.70
N ALA A 323 -18.45 1.27 -10.14
CA ALA A 323 -19.90 1.25 -10.22
C ALA A 323 -20.47 1.08 -8.80
N ALA A 324 -21.44 1.91 -8.45
CA ALA A 324 -22.24 1.78 -7.23
C ALA A 324 -23.65 1.41 -7.66
N GLU A 325 -24.05 0.19 -7.37
CA GLU A 325 -25.33 -0.38 -7.82
C GLU A 325 -26.15 -0.84 -6.61
N THR A 326 -27.47 -0.84 -6.78
CA THR A 326 -28.42 -1.27 -5.72
C THR A 326 -29.10 -2.60 -6.05
N SER A 327 -28.98 -3.07 -7.30
CA SER A 327 -29.56 -4.33 -7.80
C SER A 327 -28.79 -4.84 -9.00
N ASP A 328 -28.79 -6.15 -9.25
CA ASP A 328 -28.13 -6.81 -10.40
C ASP A 328 -26.69 -6.33 -10.67
N VAL A 329 -25.94 -6.13 -9.57
CA VAL A 329 -24.61 -5.50 -9.55
C VAL A 329 -23.67 -6.06 -10.62
N ALA A 330 -23.60 -7.40 -10.75
CA ALA A 330 -22.72 -8.07 -11.71
C ALA A 330 -23.09 -7.73 -13.17
N ARG A 331 -24.38 -7.79 -13.51
CA ARG A 331 -24.86 -7.53 -14.87
C ARG A 331 -24.59 -6.09 -15.28
N TYR A 332 -24.97 -5.12 -14.44
CA TYR A 332 -24.77 -3.69 -14.75
C TYR A 332 -23.29 -3.32 -14.83
N ALA A 333 -22.45 -3.93 -13.96
CA ALA A 333 -21.02 -3.69 -14.00
C ALA A 333 -20.41 -4.20 -15.32
N VAL A 334 -20.71 -5.44 -15.73
CA VAL A 334 -20.20 -6.03 -16.97
C VAL A 334 -20.69 -5.24 -18.20
N ASP A 335 -21.97 -4.88 -18.26
CA ASP A 335 -22.51 -4.05 -19.35
C ASP A 335 -21.80 -2.69 -19.44
N LYS A 336 -21.55 -2.04 -18.29
CA LYS A 336 -20.82 -0.77 -18.22
C LYS A 336 -19.38 -0.93 -18.67
N MET A 337 -18.69 -1.99 -18.26
CA MET A 337 -17.32 -2.31 -18.65
C MET A 337 -17.21 -2.46 -20.18
N GLN A 338 -18.09 -3.25 -20.79
CA GLN A 338 -18.10 -3.48 -22.23
C GLN A 338 -18.44 -2.21 -23.01
N ARG A 339 -19.51 -1.49 -22.62
CA ARG A 339 -19.95 -0.27 -23.29
C ARG A 339 -18.92 0.83 -23.28
N LYS A 340 -18.15 0.97 -22.18
CA LYS A 340 -17.11 1.99 -22.02
C LYS A 340 -15.70 1.49 -22.37
N LYS A 341 -15.58 0.22 -22.83
CA LYS A 341 -14.30 -0.41 -23.20
C LYS A 341 -13.27 -0.38 -22.06
N LEU A 342 -13.70 -0.65 -20.82
CA LEU A 342 -12.81 -0.66 -19.67
C LEU A 342 -12.03 -1.96 -19.57
N ARG A 343 -10.83 -1.90 -19.03
CA ARG A 343 -10.02 -3.10 -18.71
C ARG A 343 -10.53 -3.80 -17.46
N MET A 344 -10.99 -3.05 -16.47
CA MET A 344 -11.58 -3.57 -15.24
C MET A 344 -12.72 -2.66 -14.75
N ILE A 345 -13.64 -3.24 -13.98
CA ILE A 345 -14.64 -2.48 -13.24
C ILE A 345 -14.77 -3.02 -11.82
N VAL A 346 -14.81 -2.12 -10.86
CA VAL A 346 -15.01 -2.40 -9.45
C VAL A 346 -16.45 -2.06 -9.10
N ALA A 347 -17.25 -3.05 -8.76
CA ALA A 347 -18.65 -2.89 -8.42
C ALA A 347 -18.83 -2.96 -6.89
N ASN A 348 -19.53 -1.96 -6.36
CA ASN A 348 -19.89 -1.86 -4.96
C ASN A 348 -21.40 -2.00 -4.81
N ASP A 349 -21.85 -2.94 -3.98
CA ASP A 349 -23.25 -3.03 -3.58
C ASP A 349 -23.51 -2.04 -2.44
N VAL A 350 -24.18 -0.93 -2.76
CA VAL A 350 -24.50 0.13 -1.80
C VAL A 350 -25.82 -0.11 -1.08
N SER A 351 -26.55 -1.20 -1.36
CA SER A 351 -27.79 -1.57 -0.69
C SER A 351 -27.55 -2.22 0.68
N VAL A 352 -26.34 -2.74 0.93
CA VAL A 352 -26.00 -3.42 2.19
C VAL A 352 -25.76 -2.42 3.32
N PRO A 353 -26.53 -2.47 4.42
CA PRO A 353 -26.32 -1.58 5.56
C PRO A 353 -24.93 -1.69 6.15
N GLY A 354 -24.26 -0.55 6.38
CA GLY A 354 -22.89 -0.51 6.93
C GLY A 354 -21.79 -0.62 5.90
N LEU A 355 -22.11 -0.82 4.61
CA LEU A 355 -21.18 -0.77 3.48
C LEU A 355 -21.57 0.39 2.54
N GLY A 356 -20.62 1.00 1.87
CA GLY A 356 -20.89 2.03 0.85
C GLY A 356 -20.28 3.41 1.12
N PHE A 357 -20.92 4.49 0.61
CA PHE A 357 -20.30 5.81 0.48
C PHE A 357 -19.78 6.44 1.79
N ASN A 358 -20.54 6.38 2.87
CA ASN A 358 -20.22 7.04 4.15
C ASN A 358 -19.67 6.07 5.21
N SER A 359 -19.53 4.78 4.91
CA SER A 359 -18.99 3.78 5.81
C SER A 359 -17.46 3.77 5.78
N GLU A 360 -16.82 3.36 6.88
CA GLU A 360 -15.39 3.07 6.94
C GLU A 360 -15.05 1.74 6.25
N ASN A 361 -16.00 0.79 6.27
CA ASN A 361 -15.87 -0.50 5.62
C ASN A 361 -16.52 -0.52 4.25
N ASN A 362 -16.07 -1.43 3.39
CA ASN A 362 -16.64 -1.69 2.09
C ASN A 362 -16.51 -3.17 1.71
N ALA A 363 -17.24 -3.60 0.68
CA ALA A 363 -17.05 -4.86 -0.01
C ALA A 363 -17.28 -4.61 -1.50
N VAL A 364 -16.42 -5.13 -2.35
CA VAL A 364 -16.47 -4.91 -3.79
C VAL A 364 -16.31 -6.22 -4.54
N THR A 365 -16.88 -6.30 -5.74
CA THR A 365 -16.58 -7.33 -6.71
C THR A 365 -15.88 -6.68 -7.90
N VAL A 366 -14.74 -7.20 -8.28
CA VAL A 366 -13.95 -6.73 -9.42
C VAL A 366 -14.22 -7.65 -10.59
N PHE A 367 -14.51 -7.07 -11.75
CA PHE A 367 -14.73 -7.78 -13.02
C PHE A 367 -13.67 -7.35 -14.04
N TRP A 368 -13.22 -8.29 -14.86
CA TRP A 368 -12.39 -8.10 -16.05
C TRP A 368 -12.86 -9.07 -17.14
N PRO A 369 -12.38 -8.99 -18.39
CA PRO A 369 -12.94 -9.76 -19.52
C PRO A 369 -13.08 -11.26 -19.26
N ASP A 370 -12.11 -11.87 -18.57
CA ASP A 370 -12.01 -13.33 -18.40
C ASP A 370 -12.27 -13.79 -16.96
N GLY A 371 -12.76 -12.90 -16.05
CA GLY A 371 -12.97 -13.31 -14.67
C GLY A 371 -13.56 -12.26 -13.75
N GLN A 372 -13.70 -12.67 -12.50
CA GLN A 372 -14.12 -11.80 -11.40
C GLN A 372 -13.56 -12.29 -10.07
N THR A 373 -13.43 -11.38 -9.11
CA THR A 373 -13.11 -11.73 -7.72
C THR A 373 -13.80 -10.80 -6.72
N ALA A 374 -14.14 -11.31 -5.55
CA ALA A 374 -14.70 -10.52 -4.45
C ALA A 374 -13.61 -10.10 -3.47
N ILE A 375 -13.67 -8.86 -3.01
CA ILE A 375 -12.75 -8.28 -2.03
C ILE A 375 -13.56 -7.67 -0.89
N GLY A 376 -13.29 -8.10 0.33
CA GLY A 376 -13.99 -7.64 1.52
C GLY A 376 -15.03 -8.63 2.04
N PRO A 377 -15.83 -8.25 3.06
CA PRO A 377 -15.85 -6.91 3.68
C PRO A 377 -14.59 -6.59 4.50
N ASP A 378 -14.07 -5.37 4.36
CA ASP A 378 -12.88 -4.88 5.08
C ASP A 378 -12.87 -3.32 5.10
N SER A 379 -11.89 -2.71 5.79
CA SER A 379 -11.68 -1.28 5.72
C SER A 379 -11.35 -0.82 4.28
N LYS A 380 -11.75 0.40 3.93
CA LYS A 380 -11.46 0.96 2.59
C LYS A 380 -9.96 1.00 2.27
N GLN A 381 -9.12 1.14 3.28
CA GLN A 381 -7.67 1.08 3.12
C GLN A 381 -7.21 -0.30 2.64
N ARG A 382 -7.63 -1.37 3.33
CA ARG A 382 -7.28 -2.75 2.94
C ARG A 382 -7.85 -3.15 1.59
N ILE A 383 -9.06 -2.72 1.30
CA ILE A 383 -9.66 -2.95 -0.03
C ILE A 383 -8.83 -2.24 -1.10
N ALA A 384 -8.38 -1.00 -0.85
CA ALA A 384 -7.53 -0.27 -1.77
C ALA A 384 -6.19 -0.97 -2.02
N GLU A 385 -5.53 -1.46 -0.98
CA GLU A 385 -4.28 -2.24 -1.09
C GLU A 385 -4.48 -3.49 -1.96
N ARG A 386 -5.54 -4.27 -1.69
CA ARG A 386 -5.87 -5.48 -2.47
C ARG A 386 -6.27 -5.17 -3.91
N LEU A 387 -6.98 -4.05 -4.14
CA LEU A 387 -7.31 -3.59 -5.49
C LEU A 387 -6.06 -3.18 -6.27
N VAL A 388 -5.14 -2.44 -5.64
CA VAL A 388 -3.86 -2.04 -6.27
C VAL A 388 -3.04 -3.28 -6.64
N ALA A 389 -2.97 -4.29 -5.78
CA ALA A 389 -2.29 -5.55 -6.08
C ALA A 389 -2.92 -6.25 -7.30
N LEU A 390 -4.25 -6.46 -7.28
CA LEU A 390 -4.97 -7.09 -8.39
C LEU A 390 -4.85 -6.31 -9.71
N ILE A 391 -4.98 -4.97 -9.66
CA ILE A 391 -4.84 -4.11 -10.84
C ILE A 391 -3.42 -4.20 -11.39
N SER A 392 -2.39 -4.23 -10.53
CA SER A 392 -1.00 -4.33 -10.99
C SER A 392 -0.70 -5.65 -11.69
N GLU A 393 -1.28 -6.76 -11.25
CA GLU A 393 -1.16 -8.06 -11.91
C GLU A 393 -1.70 -7.98 -13.34
N HIS A 394 -2.89 -7.40 -13.53
CA HIS A 394 -3.51 -7.26 -14.85
C HIS A 394 -2.83 -6.22 -15.73
N LEU A 395 -2.39 -5.10 -15.15
CA LEU A 395 -1.64 -4.06 -15.86
C LEU A 395 -0.31 -4.60 -16.43
N ASN A 396 0.38 -5.45 -15.68
CA ASN A 396 1.65 -6.04 -16.10
C ASN A 396 1.48 -7.22 -17.07
N ALA A 397 0.31 -7.86 -17.06
CA ALA A 397 -0.02 -8.96 -17.98
C ALA A 397 -0.57 -8.47 -19.34
N ASP A 398 -0.98 -7.20 -19.43
CA ASP A 398 -1.54 -6.59 -20.66
C ASP A 398 -0.37 -6.01 -21.48
N PRO A 399 0.07 -6.67 -22.56
CA PRO A 399 1.08 -6.08 -23.43
C PRO A 399 0.45 -4.90 -24.15
N ALA A 400 1.05 -3.71 -23.98
CA ALA A 400 0.67 -2.46 -24.63
C ALA A 400 0.64 -2.58 -26.17
#